data_b93d6f320bf92abd643891017c36ae13
#
_entry.id   b93d6f320bf92abd643891017c36ae13
#
_cell.length_a   1.000
_cell.length_b   1.000
_cell.length_c   1.000
_cell.angle_alpha   90.00
_cell.angle_beta   90.00
_cell.angle_gamma   90.00
#
_symmetry.space_group_name_H-M   'P 1'
#
loop_
_entity.id
_entity.type
_entity.pdbx_description
1 polymer ?
#
loop_
_entity_poly.entity_id
_entity_poly.type
_entity_poly.pdbx_seq_one_letter_code
_entity_poly.pdbx_strand_id
1 'polypeptide(L)'
;MNRQDEGLKSLGRKTDYRTDYAPDVLETFDNKHPDNDYWVRFNCPEITSLCPMTGQPDFAEIRISYLPDQKMVESKSLKLYLFSFRNHGDFHEDCINIIMKDLIRLMNPKYIEVTGIFTPRGGISIYPYANYGRPGTPYEELARYRMMNHDLKG
;
A
#
# COMPACT_ATOMS: atom_id res chain seq x y z
N MET A 1 21.97 15.11 8.10
CA MET A 1 20.57 14.85 7.77
C MET A 1 19.87 16.19 7.61
N ASN A 2 19.12 16.40 6.56
CA ASN A 2 18.44 17.66 6.36
C ASN A 2 17.13 17.69 7.16
N ARG A 3 16.50 18.89 7.20
CA ARG A 3 15.29 19.10 7.99
C ARG A 3 14.12 18.18 7.65
N GLN A 4 14.05 17.69 6.40
CA GLN A 4 13.00 16.79 5.94
C GLN A 4 13.14 15.40 6.54
N ASP A 5 14.32 15.03 6.96
CA ASP A 5 14.61 13.69 7.47
C ASP A 5 14.44 13.58 8.97
N GLU A 6 14.24 14.70 9.67
CA GLU A 6 14.17 14.71 11.14
C GLU A 6 13.01 13.88 11.70
N GLY A 7 11.90 13.75 10.94
CA GLY A 7 10.76 12.91 11.33
C GLY A 7 10.83 11.46 10.85
N LEU A 8 11.86 11.09 10.07
CA LEU A 8 11.97 9.78 9.45
C LEU A 8 12.92 8.89 10.24
N LYS A 9 12.38 8.12 11.17
CA LYS A 9 13.15 7.36 12.14
C LYS A 9 13.92 6.18 11.55
N SER A 10 13.46 5.63 10.41
CA SER A 10 14.09 4.46 9.79
C SER A 10 15.21 4.80 8.83
N LEU A 11 15.26 6.05 8.36
CA LEU A 11 16.20 6.47 7.32
C LEU A 11 17.64 6.52 7.86
N GLY A 12 18.57 5.82 7.20
CA GLY A 12 19.98 5.80 7.55
C GLY A 12 20.32 4.99 8.80
N ARG A 13 19.39 4.23 9.37
CA ARG A 13 19.61 3.40 10.55
C ARG A 13 19.64 1.92 10.21
N LYS A 14 20.40 1.15 10.99
CA LYS A 14 20.28 -0.31 10.99
C LYS A 14 18.84 -0.67 11.38
N THR A 15 18.21 -1.55 10.64
CA THR A 15 16.80 -1.85 10.80
C THR A 15 16.59 -3.29 11.21
N ASP A 16 15.75 -3.49 12.22
CA ASP A 16 15.21 -4.80 12.55
C ASP A 16 13.90 -4.99 11.77
N TYR A 17 13.81 -6.10 11.01
CA TYR A 17 12.64 -6.43 10.25
C TYR A 17 11.61 -7.11 11.16
N ARG A 18 10.42 -6.54 11.21
CA ARG A 18 9.29 -7.13 11.93
C ARG A 18 8.53 -8.03 10.98
N THR A 19 8.20 -9.24 11.44
CA THR A 19 7.44 -10.24 10.65
C THR A 19 6.00 -10.35 11.09
N ASP A 20 5.60 -9.61 12.14
CA ASP A 20 4.22 -9.46 12.56
C ASP A 20 3.68 -8.13 12.05
N TYR A 21 2.39 -8.09 11.73
CA TYR A 21 1.73 -6.89 11.22
C TYR A 21 2.06 -5.65 12.06
N ALA A 22 2.63 -4.63 11.40
CA ALA A 22 3.20 -3.48 12.10
C ALA A 22 2.92 -2.17 11.36
N PRO A 23 1.67 -1.66 11.38
CA PRO A 23 1.36 -0.38 10.72
C PRO A 23 2.06 0.81 11.36
N ASP A 24 2.52 0.67 12.60
CA ASP A 24 3.22 1.73 13.34
C ASP A 24 4.61 2.05 12.79
N VAL A 25 5.18 1.21 11.92
CA VAL A 25 6.49 1.50 11.31
C VAL A 25 6.39 2.51 10.17
N LEU A 26 5.18 2.77 9.64
CA LEU A 26 4.99 3.70 8.54
C LEU A 26 5.33 5.13 8.94
N GLU A 27 6.04 5.83 8.06
CA GLU A 27 6.44 7.21 8.23
C GLU A 27 6.03 8.03 7.02
N THR A 28 5.87 9.34 7.22
CA THR A 28 5.51 10.28 6.16
C THR A 28 6.52 11.41 6.06
N PHE A 29 6.51 12.07 4.92
CA PHE A 29 7.17 13.35 4.71
C PHE A 29 6.21 14.29 3.98
N ASP A 30 6.49 15.59 3.98
CA ASP A 30 5.59 16.57 3.40
C ASP A 30 5.66 16.57 1.88
N ASN A 31 4.48 16.62 1.24
CA ASN A 31 4.38 16.86 -0.18
C ASN A 31 4.66 18.33 -0.47
N LYS A 32 5.64 18.63 -1.31
CA LYS A 32 6.00 20.01 -1.67
C LYS A 32 5.13 20.59 -2.76
N HIS A 33 4.28 19.78 -3.40
CA HIS A 33 3.44 20.19 -4.53
C HIS A 33 1.97 19.79 -4.32
N PRO A 34 1.34 20.20 -3.19
CA PRO A 34 -0.04 19.81 -2.92
C PRO A 34 -1.06 20.48 -3.85
N ASP A 35 -0.64 21.55 -4.54
CA ASP A 35 -1.43 22.31 -5.49
C ASP A 35 -1.52 21.65 -6.88
N ASN A 36 -0.82 20.56 -7.09
CA ASN A 36 -0.70 19.89 -8.36
C ASN A 36 -0.99 18.40 -8.20
N ASP A 37 -1.84 17.84 -9.06
CA ASP A 37 -2.09 16.40 -9.05
C ASP A 37 -1.00 15.67 -9.83
N TYR A 38 -0.46 14.63 -9.24
CA TYR A 38 0.47 13.73 -9.91
C TYR A 38 0.36 12.34 -9.28
N TRP A 39 0.65 11.33 -10.09
CA TRP A 39 0.64 9.95 -9.63
C TRP A 39 1.96 9.58 -8.98
N VAL A 40 1.87 8.88 -7.86
CA VAL A 40 2.98 8.13 -7.28
C VAL A 40 2.61 6.66 -7.31
N ARG A 41 3.45 5.83 -7.93
CA ARG A 41 3.23 4.38 -7.98
C ARG A 41 4.38 3.64 -7.32
N PHE A 42 4.02 2.71 -6.44
CA PHE A 42 4.94 1.72 -5.90
C PHE A 42 4.60 0.35 -6.50
N ASN A 43 5.61 -0.28 -7.08
CA ASN A 43 5.54 -1.68 -7.49
C ASN A 43 6.33 -2.51 -6.49
N CYS A 44 5.67 -3.41 -5.80
CA CYS A 44 6.26 -4.18 -4.71
C CYS A 44 6.17 -5.67 -5.06
N PRO A 45 7.18 -6.22 -5.77
CA PRO A 45 7.08 -7.56 -6.35
C PRO A 45 7.34 -8.71 -5.39
N GLU A 46 7.77 -8.42 -4.16
CA GLU A 46 8.26 -9.45 -3.24
C GLU A 46 7.49 -9.44 -1.92
N ILE A 47 6.16 -9.53 -1.99
CA ILE A 47 5.32 -9.56 -0.79
C ILE A 47 5.02 -11.01 -0.43
N THR A 48 5.11 -11.32 0.86
CA THR A 48 4.72 -12.61 1.40
C THR A 48 3.74 -12.43 2.55
N SER A 49 2.79 -13.36 2.66
CA SER A 49 1.86 -13.47 3.78
C SER A 49 1.56 -14.95 4.01
N LEU A 50 0.73 -15.26 5.01
CA LEU A 50 0.34 -16.64 5.27
C LEU A 50 -1.13 -16.85 4.95
N CYS A 51 -1.45 -18.02 4.38
CA CYS A 51 -2.84 -18.44 4.23
C CYS A 51 -3.44 -18.67 5.62
N PRO A 52 -4.56 -18.01 5.97
CA PRO A 52 -5.15 -18.16 7.30
C PRO A 52 -5.69 -19.57 7.57
N MET A 53 -5.98 -20.34 6.52
CA MET A 53 -6.50 -21.70 6.65
C MET A 53 -5.43 -22.76 6.77
N THR A 54 -4.31 -22.63 6.02
CA THR A 54 -3.29 -23.68 5.92
C THR A 54 -1.95 -23.28 6.52
N GLY A 55 -1.72 -21.98 6.76
CA GLY A 55 -0.43 -21.47 7.21
C GLY A 55 0.66 -21.49 6.13
N GLN A 56 0.33 -21.85 4.89
CA GLN A 56 1.29 -21.82 3.80
C GLN A 56 1.59 -20.39 3.37
N PRO A 57 2.85 -20.10 2.97
CA PRO A 57 3.19 -18.77 2.47
C PRO A 57 2.50 -18.47 1.14
N ASP A 58 1.98 -17.26 1.03
CA ASP A 58 1.48 -16.67 -0.20
C ASP A 58 2.46 -15.62 -0.69
N PHE A 59 2.63 -15.55 -2.01
CA PHE A 59 3.53 -14.60 -2.66
C PHE A 59 2.72 -13.69 -3.57
N ALA A 60 3.11 -12.42 -3.61
CA ALA A 60 2.37 -11.43 -4.40
C ALA A 60 3.25 -10.30 -4.87
N GLU A 61 2.83 -9.68 -5.96
CA GLU A 61 3.18 -8.32 -6.31
C GLU A 61 2.05 -7.41 -5.83
N ILE A 62 2.41 -6.35 -5.12
CA ILE A 62 1.45 -5.32 -4.70
C ILE A 62 1.78 -4.05 -5.45
N ARG A 63 0.77 -3.46 -6.09
CA ARG A 63 0.89 -2.18 -6.79
C ARG A 63 0.03 -1.15 -6.07
N ILE A 64 0.65 -0.06 -5.68
CA ILE A 64 0.00 1.04 -4.97
C ILE A 64 0.17 2.29 -5.81
N SER A 65 -0.93 2.93 -6.19
CA SER A 65 -0.91 4.20 -6.89
C SER A 65 -1.75 5.22 -6.14
N TYR A 66 -1.22 6.42 -5.95
CA TYR A 66 -1.99 7.43 -5.24
C TYR A 66 -1.69 8.84 -5.75
N LEU A 67 -2.62 9.74 -5.48
CA LEU A 67 -2.48 11.18 -5.67
C LEU A 67 -2.28 11.80 -4.28
N PRO A 68 -1.07 12.26 -3.96
CA PRO A 68 -0.81 12.80 -2.63
C PRO A 68 -1.48 14.15 -2.41
N ASP A 69 -1.89 14.41 -1.17
CA ASP A 69 -2.28 15.72 -0.70
C ASP A 69 -1.12 16.33 0.10
N GLN A 70 -1.24 16.44 1.40
CA GLN A 70 -0.23 17.09 2.24
C GLN A 70 0.92 16.16 2.62
N LYS A 71 0.67 14.86 2.68
CA LYS A 71 1.61 13.86 3.16
C LYS A 71 1.91 12.81 2.12
N MET A 72 3.15 12.33 2.12
CA MET A 72 3.60 11.22 1.29
C MET A 72 4.21 10.13 2.16
N VAL A 73 4.01 8.87 1.78
CA VAL A 73 4.61 7.76 2.53
C VAL A 73 6.10 7.63 2.16
N GLU A 74 6.93 7.43 3.18
CA GLU A 74 8.36 7.21 3.01
C GLU A 74 8.60 5.76 2.58
N SER A 75 9.40 5.57 1.52
CA SER A 75 9.51 4.27 0.83
C SER A 75 10.18 3.19 1.67
N LYS A 76 11.17 3.54 2.49
CA LYS A 76 11.83 2.55 3.36
C LYS A 76 10.86 2.04 4.44
N SER A 77 10.09 2.94 5.04
CA SER A 77 9.08 2.56 6.02
C SER A 77 7.98 1.72 5.39
N LEU A 78 7.60 2.03 4.14
CA LEU A 78 6.64 1.21 3.40
C LEU A 78 7.18 -0.22 3.20
N LYS A 79 8.46 -0.35 2.83
CA LYS A 79 9.10 -1.65 2.69
C LYS A 79 9.03 -2.45 3.99
N LEU A 80 9.33 -1.82 5.13
CA LEU A 80 9.27 -2.47 6.43
C LEU A 80 7.84 -2.87 6.80
N TYR A 81 6.88 -2.01 6.50
CA TYR A 81 5.48 -2.28 6.72
C TYR A 81 5.01 -3.50 5.92
N LEU A 82 5.32 -3.52 4.62
CA LEU A 82 4.93 -4.63 3.75
C LEU A 82 5.62 -5.94 4.18
N PHE A 83 6.87 -5.87 4.62
CA PHE A 83 7.59 -7.03 5.14
C PHE A 83 6.91 -7.59 6.40
N SER A 84 6.25 -6.74 7.19
CA SER A 84 5.56 -7.17 8.41
C SER A 84 4.37 -8.11 8.15
N PHE A 85 3.90 -8.21 6.91
CA PHE A 85 2.86 -9.17 6.53
C PHE A 85 3.37 -10.60 6.37
N ARG A 86 4.68 -10.83 6.41
CA ARG A 86 5.29 -12.13 6.08
C ARG A 86 4.68 -13.29 6.86
N ASN A 87 4.42 -13.11 8.14
CA ASN A 87 3.81 -14.14 8.99
C ASN A 87 2.36 -13.81 9.36
N HIS A 88 1.77 -12.82 8.70
CA HIS A 88 0.40 -12.40 8.98
C HIS A 88 -0.57 -13.20 8.13
N GLY A 89 -1.57 -13.82 8.74
CA GLY A 89 -2.53 -14.67 8.07
C GLY A 89 -3.80 -13.93 7.68
N ASP A 90 -3.85 -13.46 6.43
CA ASP A 90 -5.04 -12.83 5.85
C ASP A 90 -5.36 -13.47 4.51
N PHE A 91 -6.64 -13.43 4.12
CA PHE A 91 -7.02 -13.71 2.74
C PHE A 91 -6.47 -12.61 1.82
N HIS A 92 -6.29 -12.93 0.54
CA HIS A 92 -5.73 -12.00 -0.45
C HIS A 92 -6.52 -10.70 -0.52
N GLU A 93 -7.86 -10.81 -0.54
CA GLU A 93 -8.76 -9.67 -0.59
C GLU A 93 -8.63 -8.78 0.64
N ASP A 94 -8.50 -9.38 1.81
CA ASP A 94 -8.30 -8.64 3.06
C ASP A 94 -6.96 -7.91 3.08
N CYS A 95 -5.92 -8.58 2.61
CA CYS A 95 -4.55 -8.03 2.63
C CYS A 95 -4.49 -6.68 1.90
N ILE A 96 -5.01 -6.61 0.67
CA ILE A 96 -4.93 -5.36 -0.11
C ILE A 96 -5.82 -4.27 0.49
N ASN A 97 -6.95 -4.63 1.08
CA ASN A 97 -7.82 -3.66 1.74
C ASN A 97 -7.18 -3.10 3.02
N ILE A 98 -6.52 -3.95 3.80
CA ILE A 98 -5.78 -3.52 5.00
C ILE A 98 -4.69 -2.53 4.62
N ILE A 99 -3.90 -2.85 3.61
CA ILE A 99 -2.84 -1.97 3.11
C ILE A 99 -3.42 -0.61 2.69
N MET A 100 -4.49 -0.62 1.90
CA MET A 100 -5.12 0.62 1.45
C MET A 100 -5.61 1.46 2.62
N LYS A 101 -6.33 0.84 3.57
CA LYS A 101 -6.89 1.57 4.72
C LYS A 101 -5.81 2.12 5.64
N ASP A 102 -4.71 1.40 5.84
CA ASP A 102 -3.59 1.89 6.63
C ASP A 102 -2.96 3.13 5.97
N LEU A 103 -2.79 3.10 4.65
CA LEU A 103 -2.23 4.23 3.91
C LEU A 103 -3.18 5.42 3.86
N ILE A 104 -4.49 5.19 3.81
CA ILE A 104 -5.49 6.27 3.93
C ILE A 104 -5.36 6.97 5.28
N ARG A 105 -5.30 6.20 6.38
CA ARG A 105 -5.14 6.77 7.72
C ARG A 105 -3.85 7.53 7.87
N LEU A 106 -2.79 7.01 7.27
CA LEU A 106 -1.45 7.61 7.35
C LEU A 106 -1.37 8.95 6.62
N MET A 107 -1.85 8.99 5.37
CA MET A 107 -1.58 10.11 4.47
C MET A 107 -2.78 11.01 4.19
N ASN A 108 -4.00 10.52 4.37
CA ASN A 108 -5.21 11.19 3.89
C ASN A 108 -5.05 11.65 2.42
N PRO A 109 -4.80 10.72 1.48
CA PRO A 109 -4.55 11.07 0.09
C PRO A 109 -5.81 11.58 -0.61
N LYS A 110 -5.64 12.27 -1.72
CA LYS A 110 -6.75 12.65 -2.60
C LYS A 110 -7.42 11.42 -3.21
N TYR A 111 -6.59 10.46 -3.64
CA TYR A 111 -7.00 9.21 -4.26
C TYR A 111 -5.94 8.15 -3.98
N ILE A 112 -6.36 6.90 -3.83
CA ILE A 112 -5.45 5.76 -3.73
C ILE A 112 -6.11 4.52 -4.32
N GLU A 113 -5.31 3.68 -4.95
CA GLU A 113 -5.71 2.35 -5.38
C GLU A 113 -4.63 1.34 -5.04
N VAL A 114 -5.03 0.11 -4.74
CA VAL A 114 -4.13 -0.99 -4.44
C VAL A 114 -4.58 -2.21 -5.22
N THR A 115 -3.64 -2.82 -5.93
CA THR A 115 -3.83 -4.06 -6.68
C THR A 115 -2.92 -5.13 -6.11
N GLY A 116 -3.45 -6.32 -5.88
CA GLY A 116 -2.65 -7.50 -5.55
C GLY A 116 -2.59 -8.45 -6.74
N ILE A 117 -1.42 -8.98 -7.02
CA ILE A 117 -1.20 -10.02 -8.03
C ILE A 117 -0.59 -11.19 -7.30
N PHE A 118 -1.45 -12.12 -6.84
CA PHE A 118 -1.02 -13.26 -6.04
C PHE A 118 -0.69 -14.43 -6.95
N THR A 119 0.40 -15.14 -6.61
CA THR A 119 0.81 -16.32 -7.36
C THR A 119 -0.25 -17.42 -7.27
N PRO A 120 -0.40 -18.26 -8.33
CA PRO A 120 -1.42 -19.30 -8.33
C PRO A 120 -1.24 -20.32 -7.21
N ARG A 121 -2.37 -20.73 -6.65
CA ARG A 121 -2.45 -21.86 -5.71
C ARG A 121 -3.59 -22.76 -6.14
N GLY A 122 -3.30 -24.06 -6.30
CA GLY A 122 -4.26 -24.99 -6.85
C GLY A 122 -4.73 -24.61 -8.25
N GLY A 123 -3.89 -23.92 -9.02
CA GLY A 123 -4.21 -23.47 -10.37
C GLY A 123 -5.04 -22.19 -10.45
N ILE A 124 -5.31 -21.51 -9.33
CA ILE A 124 -6.12 -20.28 -9.30
C ILE A 124 -5.25 -19.11 -8.85
N SER A 125 -5.19 -18.07 -9.70
CA SER A 125 -4.64 -16.76 -9.36
C SER A 125 -5.75 -15.82 -8.89
N ILE A 126 -5.46 -14.98 -7.90
CA ILE A 126 -6.43 -14.01 -7.40
C ILE A 126 -5.81 -12.63 -7.50
N TYR A 127 -6.51 -11.70 -8.19
CA TYR A 127 -6.06 -10.33 -8.41
C TYR A 127 -7.07 -9.32 -7.83
N PRO A 128 -7.07 -9.09 -6.52
CA PRO A 128 -7.99 -8.12 -5.93
C PRO A 128 -7.57 -6.69 -6.26
N TYR A 129 -8.53 -5.83 -6.40
CA TYR A 129 -8.35 -4.40 -6.67
C TYR A 129 -9.28 -3.61 -5.77
N ALA A 130 -8.76 -2.60 -5.10
CA ALA A 130 -9.55 -1.66 -4.30
C ALA A 130 -9.09 -0.25 -4.58
N ASN A 131 -10.01 0.70 -4.47
CA ASN A 131 -9.67 2.11 -4.56
C ASN A 131 -10.47 2.97 -3.61
N TYR A 132 -10.03 4.21 -3.46
CA TYR A 132 -10.65 5.20 -2.61
C TYR A 132 -10.40 6.59 -3.20
N GLY A 133 -11.46 7.37 -3.38
CA GLY A 133 -11.37 8.80 -3.65
C GLY A 133 -11.96 9.56 -2.47
N ARG A 134 -11.31 10.65 -2.07
CA ARG A 134 -11.77 11.42 -0.90
C ARG A 134 -13.23 11.82 -1.08
N PRO A 135 -14.14 11.47 -0.13
CA PRO A 135 -15.55 11.78 -0.24
C PRO A 135 -15.82 13.28 -0.35
N GLY A 136 -16.83 13.64 -1.15
CA GLY A 136 -17.21 15.04 -1.34
C GLY A 136 -16.26 15.85 -2.22
N THR A 137 -15.37 15.19 -2.94
CA THR A 137 -14.40 15.82 -3.85
C THR A 137 -14.51 15.21 -5.25
N PRO A 138 -13.92 15.86 -6.28
CA PRO A 138 -13.85 15.25 -7.62
C PRO A 138 -13.11 13.92 -7.68
N TYR A 139 -12.29 13.61 -6.69
CA TYR A 139 -11.56 12.32 -6.64
C TYR A 139 -12.49 11.14 -6.34
N GLU A 140 -13.65 11.40 -5.75
CA GLU A 140 -14.69 10.38 -5.61
C GLU A 140 -15.19 9.90 -6.97
N GLU A 141 -15.36 10.83 -7.93
CA GLU A 141 -15.71 10.51 -9.31
C GLU A 141 -14.57 9.74 -10.01
N LEU A 142 -13.34 10.13 -9.76
CA LEU A 142 -12.17 9.39 -10.27
C LEU A 142 -12.19 7.94 -9.79
N ALA A 143 -12.52 7.71 -8.52
CA ALA A 143 -12.61 6.37 -7.96
C ALA A 143 -13.68 5.53 -8.67
N ARG A 144 -14.85 6.12 -8.92
CA ARG A 144 -15.93 5.44 -9.66
C ARG A 144 -15.50 5.13 -11.10
N TYR A 145 -14.88 6.09 -11.79
CA TYR A 145 -14.39 5.89 -13.14
C TYR A 145 -13.38 4.74 -13.21
N ARG A 146 -12.40 4.75 -12.29
CA ARG A 146 -11.36 3.70 -12.23
C ARG A 146 -11.96 2.33 -11.94
N MET A 147 -12.95 2.26 -11.05
CA MET A 147 -13.61 0.99 -10.72
C MET A 147 -14.36 0.43 -11.91
N MET A 148 -15.05 1.28 -12.69
CA MET A 148 -15.86 0.85 -13.84
C MET A 148 -15.02 0.51 -15.05
N ASN A 149 -13.81 1.08 -15.17
CA ASN A 149 -12.97 0.97 -16.36
C ASN A 149 -11.68 0.19 -16.12
N HIS A 150 -11.54 -0.42 -14.95
CA HIS A 150 -10.35 -1.23 -14.63
C HIS A 150 -10.37 -2.52 -15.44
N ASP A 151 -9.24 -2.89 -16.03
CA ASP A 151 -9.15 -4.08 -16.87
C ASP A 151 -8.95 -5.39 -16.07
N LEU A 152 -8.71 -5.28 -14.78
CA LEU A 152 -8.54 -6.39 -13.83
C LEU A 152 -7.34 -7.30 -14.14
N LYS A 153 -6.39 -6.83 -14.90
CA LYS A 153 -5.18 -7.60 -15.25
C LYS A 153 -3.95 -7.18 -14.43
N GLY A 154 -4.15 -6.39 -13.43
CA GLY A 154 -3.05 -5.89 -12.63
C GLY A 154 -2.34 -4.68 -13.25
#